data_11cdd3036ef60371f88966385ae04e6c
#
_entry.id   11cdd3036ef60371f88966385ae04e6c
#
_cell.length_a   1.000
_cell.length_b   1.000
_cell.length_c   1.000
_cell.angle_alpha   90.00
_cell.angle_beta   90.00
_cell.angle_gamma   90.00
#
_symmetry.space_group_name_H-M   'P 1'
#
loop_
_entity.id
_entity.type
_entity.pdbx_description
1 polymer ?
#
loop_
_entity_poly.entity_id
_entity_poly.type
_entity_poly.pdbx_seq_one_letter_code
_entity_poly.pdbx_strand_id
1 'polypeptide(L)'
;LADIFNNHLYFGLHRLPGKGWVFREWAPHATAIYLIGESNDWQRRENFSFHRLEGGVWELELPEEALWHGMDYKFWVEWPEGGGERIPGYVNRVVQDDLTKIFSAQVWQPEQVYRWRYSGVGRREHPLIYEAHIGMSMENRRVSTFNEFRAYVLPRIVDLGYNMIQLMGIQEHPYYGSFGYHVSSFFA
;
A
#
# COMPACT_ATOMS: atom_id res chain seq x y z
N LEU A 1 -3.11 -8.59 -24.31
CA LEU A 1 -3.30 -9.11 -22.95
C LEU A 1 -2.44 -8.23 -22.06
N ALA A 2 -3.07 -7.39 -21.22
CA ALA A 2 -2.31 -6.67 -20.19
C ALA A 2 -1.59 -7.70 -19.33
N ASP A 3 -0.33 -7.44 -19.05
CA ASP A 3 0.46 -8.27 -18.14
C ASP A 3 -0.09 -8.08 -16.72
N ILE A 4 -0.92 -9.01 -16.29
CA ILE A 4 -1.61 -8.96 -14.99
C ILE A 4 -0.64 -8.83 -13.81
N PHE A 5 0.63 -9.20 -14.00
CA PHE A 5 1.66 -9.06 -12.97
C PHE A 5 2.12 -7.61 -12.77
N ASN A 6 1.83 -6.73 -13.71
CA ASN A 6 2.23 -5.32 -13.69
C ASN A 6 1.06 -4.34 -13.48
N ASN A 7 -0.10 -4.82 -13.09
CA ASN A 7 -1.28 -3.97 -12.88
C ASN A 7 -1.04 -2.83 -11.88
N HIS A 8 -0.20 -3.05 -10.87
CA HIS A 8 0.19 -2.02 -9.90
C HIS A 8 1.02 -0.87 -10.51
N LEU A 9 1.56 -1.01 -11.72
CA LEU A 9 2.22 0.07 -12.46
C LEU A 9 1.23 0.95 -13.21
N TYR A 10 -0.01 0.49 -13.35
CA TYR A 10 -1.10 1.23 -14.00
C TYR A 10 -2.14 1.73 -13.01
N PHE A 11 -2.64 0.86 -12.13
CA PHE A 11 -3.61 1.18 -11.09
C PHE A 11 -2.95 1.77 -9.85
N GLY A 12 -3.74 2.47 -9.04
CA GLY A 12 -3.30 3.16 -7.84
C GLY A 12 -2.92 4.61 -8.08
N LEU A 13 -2.16 5.17 -7.17
CA LEU A 13 -1.67 6.54 -7.24
C LEU A 13 -0.27 6.59 -7.85
N HIS A 14 -0.13 7.36 -8.91
CA HIS A 14 1.17 7.61 -9.55
C HIS A 14 1.45 9.09 -9.70
N ARG A 15 2.72 9.47 -9.50
CA ARG A 15 3.20 10.81 -9.81
C ARG A 15 3.75 10.82 -11.23
N LEU A 16 3.22 11.73 -12.05
CA LEU A 16 3.70 11.97 -13.41
C LEU A 16 4.61 13.19 -13.43
N PRO A 17 5.93 13.04 -13.62
CA PRO A 17 6.87 14.16 -13.59
C PRO A 17 6.43 15.32 -14.50
N GLY A 18 6.28 16.52 -13.93
CA GLY A 18 5.84 17.74 -14.64
C GLY A 18 4.37 17.77 -15.08
N LYS A 19 3.56 16.77 -14.64
CA LYS A 19 2.13 16.71 -14.94
C LYS A 19 1.23 16.60 -13.72
N GLY A 20 1.81 16.31 -12.53
CA GLY A 20 1.06 16.11 -11.30
C GLY A 20 0.80 14.64 -10.96
N TRP A 21 -0.41 14.32 -10.55
CA TRP A 21 -0.80 13.01 -10.03
C TRP A 21 -1.88 12.39 -10.91
N VAL A 22 -1.87 11.06 -10.97
CA VAL A 22 -2.94 10.27 -11.56
C VAL A 22 -3.34 9.14 -10.62
N PHE A 23 -4.62 9.05 -10.35
CA PHE A 23 -5.24 7.87 -9.73
C PHE A 23 -5.92 7.04 -10.80
N ARG A 24 -5.78 5.71 -10.71
CA ARG A 24 -6.58 4.77 -11.48
C ARG A 24 -7.12 3.67 -10.58
N GLU A 25 -8.40 3.37 -10.74
CA GLU A 25 -9.08 2.30 -10.01
C GLU A 25 -9.97 1.49 -10.95
N TRP A 26 -10.09 0.20 -10.68
CA TRP A 26 -11.02 -0.65 -11.41
C TRP A 26 -12.29 -0.89 -10.58
N ALA A 27 -13.39 -0.31 -11.01
CA ALA A 27 -14.67 -0.41 -10.34
C ALA A 27 -15.82 -0.45 -11.37
N PRO A 28 -16.03 -1.58 -12.06
CA PRO A 28 -16.94 -1.67 -13.20
C PRO A 28 -18.40 -1.40 -12.84
N HIS A 29 -18.79 -1.61 -11.59
CA HIS A 29 -20.16 -1.40 -11.10
C HIS A 29 -20.37 -0.06 -10.39
N ALA A 30 -19.33 0.76 -10.24
CA ALA A 30 -19.45 2.09 -9.67
C ALA A 30 -20.21 3.02 -10.64
N THR A 31 -21.02 3.92 -10.09
CA THR A 31 -21.71 4.99 -10.82
C THR A 31 -21.01 6.32 -10.71
N ALA A 32 -20.27 6.54 -9.61
CA ALA A 32 -19.36 7.68 -9.41
C ALA A 32 -18.26 7.33 -8.42
N ILE A 33 -17.10 7.97 -8.56
CA ILE A 33 -16.00 7.88 -7.60
C ILE A 33 -15.46 9.29 -7.36
N TYR A 34 -15.18 9.61 -6.09
CA TYR A 34 -14.56 10.85 -5.66
C TYR A 34 -13.37 10.56 -4.77
N LEU A 35 -12.27 11.28 -4.95
CA LEU A 35 -11.24 11.36 -3.94
C LEU A 35 -11.74 12.23 -2.79
N ILE A 36 -11.67 11.71 -1.57
CA ILE A 36 -11.91 12.46 -0.34
C ILE A 36 -10.69 12.35 0.56
N GLY A 37 -10.31 13.42 1.23
CA GLY A 37 -9.13 13.44 2.07
C GLY A 37 -8.83 14.83 2.62
N GLU A 38 -7.64 14.99 3.19
CA GLU A 38 -7.22 16.26 3.80
C GLU A 38 -7.17 17.43 2.80
N SER A 39 -6.92 17.16 1.52
CA SER A 39 -6.85 18.20 0.48
C SER A 39 -8.20 18.85 0.14
N ASN A 40 -9.31 18.24 0.53
CA ASN A 40 -10.66 18.74 0.23
C ASN A 40 -11.62 18.67 1.42
N ASP A 41 -11.09 18.62 2.65
CA ASP A 41 -11.84 18.53 3.90
C ASP A 41 -12.77 17.31 3.96
N TRP A 42 -12.36 16.20 3.35
CA TRP A 42 -13.11 14.93 3.25
C TRP A 42 -14.48 15.09 2.55
N GLN A 43 -14.58 16.10 1.65
CA GLN A 43 -15.80 16.42 0.94
C GLN A 43 -15.75 15.89 -0.49
N ARG A 44 -16.91 15.44 -0.99
CA ARG A 44 -17.11 15.13 -2.41
C ARG A 44 -17.18 16.44 -3.20
N ARG A 45 -16.15 16.76 -3.96
CA ARG A 45 -16.07 17.95 -4.79
C ARG A 45 -15.86 17.55 -6.25
N GLU A 46 -16.45 18.30 -7.18
CA GLU A 46 -16.40 18.00 -8.61
C GLU A 46 -14.97 17.92 -9.17
N ASN A 47 -14.09 18.80 -8.73
CA ASN A 47 -12.68 18.79 -9.13
C ASN A 47 -11.86 17.61 -8.55
N PHE A 48 -12.46 16.77 -7.72
CA PHE A 48 -11.91 15.51 -7.21
C PHE A 48 -12.74 14.30 -7.67
N SER A 49 -13.59 14.47 -8.68
CA SER A 49 -14.39 13.41 -9.30
C SER A 49 -13.56 12.66 -10.31
N PHE A 50 -13.68 11.34 -10.30
CA PHE A 50 -13.07 10.47 -11.33
C PHE A 50 -13.93 10.46 -12.57
N HIS A 51 -13.30 10.39 -13.74
CA HIS A 51 -13.98 10.09 -14.99
C HIS A 51 -13.85 8.61 -15.35
N ARG A 52 -14.92 8.08 -15.94
CA ARG A 52 -14.97 6.67 -16.32
C ARG A 52 -14.33 6.45 -17.68
N LEU A 53 -13.41 5.50 -17.74
CA LEU A 53 -12.81 4.99 -18.97
C LEU A 53 -13.48 3.67 -19.41
N GLU A 54 -13.01 3.13 -20.51
CA GLU A 54 -13.45 1.81 -20.99
C GLU A 54 -13.07 0.68 -20.01
N GLY A 55 -13.81 -0.44 -20.05
CA GLY A 55 -13.50 -1.62 -19.24
C GLY A 55 -13.77 -1.48 -17.74
N GLY A 56 -14.47 -0.43 -17.31
CA GLY A 56 -14.77 -0.19 -15.89
C GLY A 56 -13.64 0.43 -15.10
N VAL A 57 -12.67 1.01 -15.79
CA VAL A 57 -11.60 1.79 -15.20
C VAL A 57 -12.08 3.21 -14.89
N TRP A 58 -11.60 3.77 -13.81
CA TRP A 58 -11.83 5.15 -13.40
C TRP A 58 -10.50 5.86 -13.23
N GLU A 59 -10.42 7.11 -13.67
CA GLU A 59 -9.20 7.91 -13.63
C GLU A 59 -9.48 9.31 -13.10
N LEU A 60 -8.54 9.83 -12.29
CA LEU A 60 -8.53 11.20 -11.81
C LEU A 60 -7.11 11.74 -11.97
N GLU A 61 -6.97 12.84 -12.72
CA GLU A 61 -5.73 13.60 -12.82
C GLU A 61 -5.82 14.84 -11.92
N LEU A 62 -4.76 15.12 -11.17
CA LEU A 62 -4.67 16.26 -10.28
C LEU A 62 -3.34 17.00 -10.49
N PRO A 63 -3.31 18.34 -10.30
CA PRO A 63 -2.07 19.10 -10.34
C PRO A 63 -1.13 18.72 -9.21
N GLU A 64 0.14 19.06 -9.34
CA GLU A 64 1.20 18.61 -8.41
C GLU A 64 0.97 19.08 -6.97
N GLU A 65 0.43 20.28 -6.78
CA GLU A 65 0.13 20.91 -5.50
C GLU A 65 -1.12 20.33 -4.79
N ALA A 66 -1.91 19.50 -5.47
CA ALA A 66 -3.14 18.96 -4.90
C ALA A 66 -2.90 17.89 -3.82
N LEU A 67 -1.76 17.21 -3.87
CA LEU A 67 -1.42 16.16 -2.92
C LEU A 67 0.01 16.35 -2.39
N TRP A 68 0.24 15.92 -1.15
CA TRP A 68 1.55 15.95 -0.50
C TRP A 68 1.89 14.63 0.18
N HIS A 69 3.17 14.42 0.45
CA HIS A 69 3.64 13.25 1.19
C HIS A 69 3.02 13.21 2.60
N GLY A 70 2.47 12.07 2.98
CA GLY A 70 1.84 11.85 4.27
C GLY A 70 0.36 12.26 4.35
N MET A 71 -0.24 12.79 3.26
CA MET A 71 -1.65 13.15 3.20
C MET A 71 -2.54 11.91 3.28
N ASP A 72 -3.55 11.94 4.15
CA ASP A 72 -4.54 10.85 4.27
C ASP A 72 -5.70 11.06 3.30
N TYR A 73 -6.16 9.95 2.70
CA TYR A 73 -7.25 9.96 1.74
C TYR A 73 -8.02 8.64 1.70
N LYS A 74 -9.20 8.69 1.09
CA LYS A 74 -10.04 7.55 0.70
C LYS A 74 -10.72 7.84 -0.62
N PHE A 75 -11.40 6.84 -1.17
CA PHE A 75 -12.39 7.03 -2.22
C PHE A 75 -13.79 6.96 -1.63
N TRP A 76 -14.65 7.89 -2.02
CA TRP A 76 -16.09 7.72 -1.93
C TRP A 76 -16.56 7.08 -3.23
N VAL A 77 -17.11 5.89 -3.13
CA VAL A 77 -17.60 5.12 -4.28
C VAL A 77 -19.11 5.05 -4.22
N GLU A 78 -19.78 5.36 -5.33
CA GLU A 78 -21.22 5.24 -5.47
C GLU A 78 -21.58 4.05 -6.38
N TRP A 79 -22.68 3.40 -6.08
CA TRP A 79 -23.29 2.31 -6.86
C TRP A 79 -24.83 2.46 -6.83
N PRO A 80 -25.62 1.74 -7.67
CA PRO A 80 -27.06 1.99 -7.81
C PRO A 80 -27.87 2.02 -6.51
N GLU A 81 -27.48 1.22 -5.51
CA GLU A 81 -28.22 1.11 -4.25
C GLU A 81 -27.60 1.93 -3.10
N GLY A 82 -26.52 2.65 -3.34
CA GLY A 82 -25.85 3.42 -2.27
C GLY A 82 -24.47 3.92 -2.58
N GLY A 83 -23.70 4.18 -1.55
CA GLY A 83 -22.32 4.63 -1.63
C GLY A 83 -21.59 4.48 -0.30
N GLY A 84 -20.28 4.64 -0.31
CA GLY A 84 -19.50 4.58 0.91
C GLY A 84 -18.01 4.79 0.68
N GLU A 85 -17.30 5.01 1.80
CA GLU A 85 -15.85 5.16 1.81
C GLU A 85 -15.16 3.82 1.51
N ARG A 86 -14.10 3.88 0.72
CA ARG A 86 -13.24 2.73 0.41
C ARG A 86 -11.77 3.15 0.44
N ILE A 87 -10.92 2.26 0.96
CA ILE A 87 -9.49 2.32 0.73
C ILE A 87 -9.25 1.76 -0.68
N PRO A 88 -8.47 2.46 -1.55
CA PRO A 88 -8.20 1.98 -2.92
C PRO A 88 -7.54 0.60 -2.95
N GLY A 89 -7.85 -0.19 -3.97
CA GLY A 89 -7.33 -1.57 -4.09
C GLY A 89 -5.82 -1.65 -4.28
N TYR A 90 -5.22 -0.65 -4.93
CA TYR A 90 -3.78 -0.59 -5.22
C TYR A 90 -3.05 0.45 -4.36
N VAL A 91 -3.52 0.68 -3.14
CA VAL A 91 -2.83 1.56 -2.19
C VAL A 91 -1.52 0.93 -1.74
N ASN A 92 -0.47 1.73 -1.65
CA ASN A 92 0.86 1.28 -1.23
C ASN A 92 1.24 1.71 0.20
N ARG A 93 0.35 2.37 0.90
CA ARG A 93 0.47 2.71 2.32
C ARG A 93 -0.91 2.93 2.94
N VAL A 94 -1.18 2.23 4.03
CA VAL A 94 -2.36 2.40 4.87
C VAL A 94 -1.89 2.79 6.27
N VAL A 95 -2.62 3.69 6.91
CA VAL A 95 -2.38 4.13 8.28
C VAL A 95 -3.65 4.01 9.09
N GLN A 96 -3.50 3.77 10.39
CA GLN A 96 -4.62 3.78 11.34
C GLN A 96 -4.48 4.98 12.27
N ASP A 97 -5.52 5.77 12.37
CA ASP A 97 -5.58 6.86 13.35
C ASP A 97 -5.60 6.29 14.79
N ASP A 98 -4.75 6.82 15.66
CA ASP A 98 -4.56 6.29 17.01
C ASP A 98 -5.76 6.48 17.93
N LEU A 99 -6.60 7.48 17.71
CA LEU A 99 -7.75 7.81 18.52
C LEU A 99 -9.02 7.14 18.00
N THR A 100 -9.32 7.34 16.73
CA THR A 100 -10.56 6.84 16.12
C THR A 100 -10.47 5.38 15.68
N LYS A 101 -9.25 4.87 15.52
CA LYS A 101 -8.96 3.54 14.95
C LYS A 101 -9.43 3.36 13.50
N ILE A 102 -9.73 4.45 12.82
CA ILE A 102 -10.13 4.45 11.41
C ILE A 102 -8.89 4.29 10.55
N PHE A 103 -8.98 3.43 9.54
CA PHE A 103 -7.93 3.27 8.53
C PHE A 103 -8.14 4.22 7.37
N SER A 104 -7.03 4.76 6.85
CA SER A 104 -6.98 5.60 5.65
C SER A 104 -5.81 5.18 4.76
N ALA A 105 -5.97 5.38 3.46
CA ALA A 105 -4.84 5.37 2.54
C ALA A 105 -4.01 6.63 2.78
N GLN A 106 -2.69 6.54 2.57
CA GLN A 106 -1.80 7.68 2.73
C GLN A 106 -0.94 7.85 1.49
N VAL A 107 -0.80 9.09 1.03
CA VAL A 107 0.12 9.44 -0.07
C VAL A 107 1.55 9.20 0.38
N TRP A 108 2.24 8.28 -0.28
CA TRP A 108 3.63 7.95 0.06
C TRP A 108 4.58 8.40 -1.04
N GLN A 109 5.13 9.59 -0.88
CA GLN A 109 6.09 10.21 -1.79
C GLN A 109 7.22 10.88 -1.02
N PRO A 110 8.11 10.09 -0.37
CA PRO A 110 9.20 10.66 0.42
C PRO A 110 10.20 11.40 -0.49
N GLU A 111 10.80 12.46 0.02
CA GLU A 111 11.85 13.21 -0.68
C GLU A 111 13.05 12.31 -1.03
N GLN A 112 13.39 11.39 -0.13
CA GLN A 112 14.44 10.40 -0.34
C GLN A 112 13.84 9.04 -0.60
N VAL A 113 13.84 8.63 -1.86
CA VAL A 113 13.42 7.29 -2.26
C VAL A 113 14.48 6.29 -1.80
N TYR A 114 14.04 5.20 -1.14
CA TYR A 114 14.94 4.12 -0.75
C TYR A 114 15.62 3.50 -1.98
N ARG A 115 16.95 3.40 -1.93
CA ARG A 115 17.73 2.74 -2.99
C ARG A 115 18.31 1.43 -2.46
N TRP A 116 18.01 0.35 -3.13
CA TRP A 116 18.58 -0.94 -2.83
C TRP A 116 20.09 -0.92 -3.05
N ARG A 117 20.85 -1.37 -2.06
CA ARG A 117 22.32 -1.50 -2.17
C ARG A 117 22.71 -2.66 -3.09
N TYR A 118 21.89 -3.70 -3.11
CA TYR A 118 22.11 -4.91 -3.87
C TYR A 118 20.89 -5.11 -4.75
N SER A 119 21.09 -5.02 -6.07
CA SER A 119 20.09 -5.32 -7.08
C SER A 119 20.40 -6.69 -7.69
N GLY A 120 19.38 -7.49 -7.93
CA GLY A 120 19.49 -8.72 -8.70
C GLY A 120 20.25 -9.82 -7.97
N VAL A 121 19.78 -10.23 -6.81
CA VAL A 121 20.23 -11.50 -6.21
C VAL A 121 19.82 -12.62 -7.17
N GLY A 122 20.78 -13.20 -7.87
CA GLY A 122 20.57 -14.30 -8.81
C GLY A 122 19.89 -15.50 -8.11
N ARG A 123 19.27 -16.37 -8.92
CA ARG A 123 18.68 -17.62 -8.43
C ARG A 123 19.74 -18.42 -7.65
N ARG A 124 19.42 -18.80 -6.41
CA ARG A 124 20.28 -19.69 -5.62
C ARG A 124 20.05 -21.12 -6.08
N GLU A 125 21.12 -21.85 -6.36
CA GLU A 125 21.05 -23.28 -6.75
C GLU A 125 20.57 -24.15 -5.58
N HIS A 126 20.99 -23.81 -4.36
CA HIS A 126 20.62 -24.52 -3.12
C HIS A 126 20.07 -23.54 -2.09
N PRO A 127 18.76 -23.19 -2.15
CA PRO A 127 18.16 -22.28 -1.20
C PRO A 127 17.99 -22.96 0.15
N LEU A 128 18.61 -22.40 1.19
CA LEU A 128 18.34 -22.70 2.58
C LEU A 128 17.46 -21.57 3.12
N ILE A 129 16.16 -21.83 3.23
CA ILE A 129 15.15 -20.82 3.52
C ILE A 129 14.84 -20.82 5.01
N TYR A 130 14.91 -19.66 5.64
CA TYR A 130 14.39 -19.41 6.98
C TYR A 130 13.09 -18.63 6.88
N GLU A 131 11.99 -19.22 7.34
CA GLU A 131 10.71 -18.50 7.41
C GLU A 131 10.63 -17.74 8.73
N ALA A 132 10.28 -16.44 8.66
CA ALA A 132 10.28 -15.55 9.82
C ALA A 132 9.07 -14.63 9.84
N HIS A 133 8.51 -14.43 11.03
CA HIS A 133 7.51 -13.41 11.33
C HIS A 133 8.17 -12.27 12.12
N ILE A 134 8.30 -11.10 11.50
CA ILE A 134 9.05 -9.97 12.08
C ILE A 134 8.49 -9.57 13.45
N GLY A 135 7.19 -9.37 13.57
CA GLY A 135 6.56 -8.93 14.81
C GLY A 135 6.67 -9.92 15.97
N MET A 136 6.93 -11.22 15.68
CA MET A 136 7.09 -12.29 16.68
C MET A 136 8.55 -12.67 16.92
N SER A 137 9.50 -11.95 16.37
CA SER A 137 10.91 -12.35 16.33
C SER A 137 11.72 -12.08 17.60
N MET A 138 11.16 -11.33 18.55
CA MET A 138 11.83 -10.97 19.80
C MET A 138 11.07 -11.49 21.01
N GLU A 139 11.75 -11.66 22.15
CA GLU A 139 11.18 -12.15 23.42
C GLU A 139 10.39 -11.09 24.20
N ASN A 140 10.42 -9.82 23.76
CA ASN A 140 9.70 -8.73 24.38
C ASN A 140 8.17 -8.91 24.22
N ARG A 141 7.40 -8.55 25.28
CA ARG A 141 5.92 -8.64 25.26
C ARG A 141 5.27 -7.52 24.44
N ARG A 142 5.72 -7.36 23.19
CA ARG A 142 5.19 -6.41 22.22
C ARG A 142 5.55 -6.88 20.80
N VAL A 143 4.90 -6.27 19.80
CA VAL A 143 5.26 -6.47 18.40
C VAL A 143 6.67 -5.94 18.14
N SER A 144 7.52 -6.75 17.53
CA SER A 144 8.89 -6.36 17.18
C SER A 144 8.91 -5.52 15.91
N THR A 145 9.89 -4.65 15.78
CA THR A 145 10.07 -3.79 14.63
C THR A 145 10.99 -4.41 13.57
N PHE A 146 10.89 -3.93 12.32
CA PHE A 146 11.84 -4.30 11.27
C PHE A 146 13.29 -3.97 11.60
N ASN A 147 13.53 -2.87 12.34
CA ASN A 147 14.87 -2.50 12.79
C ASN A 147 15.44 -3.47 13.82
N GLU A 148 14.62 -3.95 14.73
CA GLU A 148 15.05 -4.96 15.73
C GLU A 148 15.32 -6.30 15.03
N PHE A 149 14.47 -6.73 14.13
CA PHE A 149 14.70 -7.93 13.34
C PHE A 149 16.03 -7.86 12.58
N ARG A 150 16.28 -6.74 11.90
CA ARG A 150 17.52 -6.50 11.16
C ARG A 150 18.75 -6.52 12.06
N ALA A 151 18.65 -5.93 13.26
CA ALA A 151 19.80 -5.75 14.14
C ALA A 151 20.14 -7.01 14.95
N TYR A 152 19.13 -7.78 15.37
CA TYR A 152 19.32 -8.85 16.33
C TYR A 152 18.99 -10.25 15.82
N VAL A 153 18.05 -10.37 14.90
CA VAL A 153 17.59 -11.68 14.42
C VAL A 153 18.27 -12.07 13.11
N LEU A 154 18.34 -11.16 12.15
CA LEU A 154 18.95 -11.41 10.85
C LEU A 154 20.40 -11.91 10.94
N PRO A 155 21.31 -11.35 11.77
CA PRO A 155 22.66 -11.87 11.89
C PRO A 155 22.69 -13.33 12.36
N ARG A 156 21.84 -13.71 13.32
CA ARG A 156 21.75 -15.10 13.79
C ARG A 156 21.33 -16.07 12.70
N ILE A 157 20.38 -15.66 11.84
CA ILE A 157 19.92 -16.48 10.70
C ILE A 157 21.09 -16.70 9.73
N VAL A 158 21.88 -15.66 9.47
CA VAL A 158 23.06 -15.74 8.61
C VAL A 158 24.13 -16.65 9.22
N ASP A 159 24.43 -16.51 10.52
CA ASP A 159 25.42 -17.32 11.25
C ASP A 159 25.05 -18.81 11.28
N LEU A 160 23.74 -19.12 11.23
CA LEU A 160 23.23 -20.49 11.10
C LEU A 160 23.35 -21.06 9.68
N GLY A 161 23.81 -20.27 8.70
CA GLY A 161 24.08 -20.71 7.34
C GLY A 161 22.88 -20.60 6.38
N TYR A 162 21.76 -20.01 6.81
CA TYR A 162 20.64 -19.72 5.90
C TYR A 162 21.03 -18.63 4.88
N ASN A 163 20.61 -18.80 3.65
CA ASN A 163 20.95 -17.90 2.56
C ASN A 163 19.74 -17.23 1.89
N MET A 164 18.53 -17.51 2.41
CA MET A 164 17.26 -16.93 1.99
C MET A 164 16.32 -16.77 3.20
N ILE A 165 15.54 -15.71 3.21
CA ILE A 165 14.49 -15.49 4.21
C ILE A 165 13.17 -15.34 3.49
N GLN A 166 12.15 -16.03 4.00
CA GLN A 166 10.75 -15.84 3.66
C GLN A 166 10.07 -15.09 4.79
N LEU A 167 9.66 -13.86 4.54
CA LEU A 167 8.96 -13.03 5.53
C LEU A 167 7.46 -13.28 5.48
N MET A 168 6.87 -13.52 6.65
CA MET A 168 5.42 -13.67 6.83
C MET A 168 4.80 -12.39 7.34
N GLY A 169 3.51 -12.16 7.00
CA GLY A 169 2.69 -11.12 7.61
C GLY A 169 3.19 -9.69 7.39
N ILE A 170 3.78 -9.41 6.23
CA ILE A 170 4.36 -8.08 5.92
C ILE A 170 3.37 -7.13 5.25
N GLN A 171 2.28 -7.65 4.66
CA GLN A 171 1.24 -6.83 4.06
C GLN A 171 0.32 -6.26 5.14
N GLU A 172 -0.33 -5.15 4.81
CA GLU A 172 -1.28 -4.49 5.72
C GLU A 172 -2.40 -5.43 6.16
N HIS A 173 -2.63 -5.50 7.45
CA HIS A 173 -3.69 -6.28 8.08
C HIS A 173 -4.25 -5.56 9.30
N PRO A 174 -5.58 -5.44 9.45
CA PRO A 174 -6.21 -4.61 10.48
C PRO A 174 -6.19 -5.25 11.87
N TYR A 175 -5.93 -6.56 11.94
CA TYR A 175 -5.95 -7.31 13.18
C TYR A 175 -4.66 -8.11 13.39
N TYR A 176 -3.81 -7.64 14.27
CA TYR A 176 -2.51 -8.26 14.55
C TYR A 176 -2.63 -9.72 15.05
N GLY A 177 -3.70 -10.08 15.75
CA GLY A 177 -3.95 -11.47 16.18
C GLY A 177 -4.14 -12.46 15.04
N SER A 178 -4.31 -11.99 13.80
CA SER A 178 -4.27 -12.83 12.61
C SER A 178 -2.87 -13.22 12.15
N PHE A 179 -1.83 -12.67 12.78
CA PHE A 179 -0.42 -12.83 12.39
C PHE A 179 -0.15 -12.47 10.91
N GLY A 180 -0.92 -11.54 10.35
CA GLY A 180 -0.81 -11.13 8.95
C GLY A 180 -1.56 -12.01 7.94
N TYR A 181 -2.33 -13.01 8.39
CA TYR A 181 -3.13 -13.85 7.47
C TYR A 181 -4.43 -13.21 7.00
N HIS A 182 -4.91 -12.15 7.66
CA HIS A 182 -6.09 -11.37 7.23
C HIS A 182 -5.65 -10.10 6.49
N VAL A 183 -5.01 -10.27 5.34
CA VAL A 183 -4.52 -9.15 4.52
C VAL A 183 -5.70 -8.30 4.04
N SER A 184 -5.62 -6.98 4.27
CA SER A 184 -6.60 -6.00 3.81
C SER A 184 -6.13 -5.22 2.58
N SER A 185 -4.81 -5.05 2.42
CA SER A 185 -4.21 -4.33 1.28
C SER A 185 -2.96 -5.06 0.81
N PHE A 186 -3.00 -5.57 -0.43
CA PHE A 186 -1.93 -6.42 -0.98
C PHE A 186 -0.66 -5.64 -1.37
N PHE A 187 -0.75 -4.33 -1.52
CA PHE A 187 0.34 -3.46 -1.97
C PHE A 187 0.83 -2.49 -0.87
N ALA A 188 0.23 -2.55 0.34
CA ALA A 188 0.62 -1.78 1.52
C ALA A 188 1.24 -2.65 2.60
#